data_964133a723a9648987ab9f39ca6291c1
#
_entry.id   964133a723a9648987ab9f39ca6291c1
#
_cell.length_a   1.000
_cell.length_b   1.000
_cell.length_c   1.000
_cell.angle_alpha   90.00
_cell.angle_beta   90.00
_cell.angle_gamma   90.00
#
_symmetry.space_group_name_H-M   'P 1'
#
loop_
_entity.id
_entity.type
_entity.pdbx_description
1 polymer ?
#
loop_
_entity_poly.entity_id
_entity_poly.type
_entity_poly.pdbx_seq_one_letter_code
_entity_poly.pdbx_strand_id
1 'polypeptide(L)'
;TRRELFRDFLSDPTICNEERLLSAISREEGESIRLLASVLQEHKTESNSMADALQDYEEYVEGWAHEAKTPLSLLTMLLDNRSDEISPPLQAKLDYVRSQLQEDVTQMLYYARLKSSTKDYQFEDINLNQCLGEVLEDYAPLLEEKQFVILNKLQSETVYTDRRGLQFMLGQIVSNAIKYSSDSPMLTISMIHSETADVLSVEDNGIGVKKYDLPYIFQKGFTGDSTDSRKKATGIGLYLVKKMADDLNLRLEAASQWGKGFKIVIFFPKLRSNGGK
;
A
#
# COMPACT_ATOMS: atom_id res chain seq x y z
N THR A 1 -24.03 -40.47 -8.56
CA THR A 1 -25.00 -40.61 -7.46
C THR A 1 -25.77 -39.30 -7.26
N ARG A 2 -26.97 -39.32 -6.59
CA ARG A 2 -27.71 -38.08 -6.24
C ARG A 2 -26.84 -37.05 -5.50
N ARG A 3 -25.93 -37.52 -4.62
CA ARG A 3 -25.00 -36.63 -3.88
C ARG A 3 -23.97 -35.95 -4.80
N GLU A 4 -23.51 -36.60 -5.81
CA GLU A 4 -22.58 -36.03 -6.80
C GLU A 4 -23.30 -34.96 -7.64
N LEU A 5 -24.48 -35.25 -8.16
CA LEU A 5 -25.28 -34.30 -8.92
C LEU A 5 -25.59 -33.03 -8.08
N PHE A 6 -25.90 -33.20 -6.80
CA PHE A 6 -26.15 -32.08 -5.90
C PHE A 6 -24.85 -31.27 -5.63
N ARG A 7 -23.71 -31.93 -5.49
CA ARG A 7 -22.41 -31.28 -5.31
C ARG A 7 -22.02 -30.50 -6.58
N ASP A 8 -22.20 -31.13 -7.76
CA ASP A 8 -21.89 -30.50 -9.05
C ASP A 8 -22.76 -29.25 -9.25
N PHE A 9 -24.05 -29.32 -8.91
CA PHE A 9 -24.96 -28.18 -8.95
C PHE A 9 -24.56 -27.06 -7.97
N LEU A 10 -24.17 -27.38 -6.73
CA LEU A 10 -23.73 -26.37 -5.76
C LEU A 10 -22.42 -25.72 -6.15
N SER A 11 -21.50 -26.46 -6.78
CA SER A 11 -20.22 -25.92 -7.22
C SER A 11 -20.33 -25.04 -8.45
N ASP A 12 -21.27 -25.36 -9.35
CA ASP A 12 -21.56 -24.59 -10.56
C ASP A 12 -23.08 -24.64 -10.88
N PRO A 13 -23.86 -23.67 -10.38
CA PRO A 13 -25.32 -23.62 -10.51
C PRO A 13 -25.72 -23.15 -11.91
N THR A 14 -25.38 -23.93 -12.92
CA THR A 14 -25.82 -23.73 -14.30
C THR A 14 -27.15 -24.42 -14.56
N ILE A 15 -27.90 -23.94 -15.58
CA ILE A 15 -29.19 -24.54 -16.03
C ILE A 15 -29.01 -26.04 -16.32
N CYS A 16 -27.89 -26.42 -16.92
CA CYS A 16 -27.59 -27.80 -17.24
C CYS A 16 -27.44 -28.68 -15.99
N ASN A 17 -26.75 -28.22 -14.97
CA ASN A 17 -26.56 -28.96 -13.72
C ASN A 17 -27.88 -29.01 -12.90
N GLU A 18 -28.69 -27.95 -12.95
CA GLU A 18 -30.02 -27.91 -12.38
C GLU A 18 -30.94 -28.97 -13.02
N GLU A 19 -31.04 -29.01 -14.35
CA GLU A 19 -31.86 -30.00 -15.08
C GLU A 19 -31.43 -31.45 -14.77
N ARG A 20 -30.11 -31.71 -14.75
CA ARG A 20 -29.56 -33.03 -14.37
C ARG A 20 -29.95 -33.43 -12.96
N LEU A 21 -29.90 -32.51 -12.00
CA LEU A 21 -30.29 -32.76 -10.63
C LEU A 21 -31.82 -32.98 -10.53
N LEU A 22 -32.62 -32.13 -11.19
CA LEU A 22 -34.10 -32.24 -11.20
C LEU A 22 -34.57 -33.56 -11.80
N SER A 23 -33.86 -34.12 -12.77
CA SER A 23 -34.21 -35.43 -13.37
C SER A 23 -34.01 -36.62 -12.42
N ALA A 24 -33.22 -36.43 -11.34
CA ALA A 24 -32.82 -37.48 -10.39
C ALA A 24 -33.57 -37.42 -9.03
N ILE A 25 -34.47 -36.46 -8.83
CA ILE A 25 -35.17 -36.17 -7.55
C ILE A 25 -36.68 -36.19 -7.71
N SER A 26 -37.40 -36.21 -6.58
CA SER A 26 -38.88 -36.16 -6.57
C SER A 26 -39.39 -34.75 -6.92
N ARG A 27 -40.68 -34.67 -7.25
CA ARG A 27 -41.33 -33.40 -7.63
C ARG A 27 -41.31 -32.37 -6.48
N GLU A 28 -41.51 -32.82 -5.24
CA GLU A 28 -41.51 -31.96 -4.04
C GLU A 28 -40.10 -31.43 -3.77
N GLU A 29 -39.07 -32.29 -3.87
CA GLU A 29 -37.66 -31.88 -3.76
C GLU A 29 -37.29 -30.92 -4.89
N GLY A 30 -37.85 -31.08 -6.10
CA GLY A 30 -37.60 -30.25 -7.26
C GLY A 30 -38.02 -28.80 -7.08
N GLU A 31 -39.14 -28.52 -6.38
CA GLU A 31 -39.53 -27.14 -6.07
C GLU A 31 -38.53 -26.42 -5.17
N SER A 32 -38.03 -27.13 -4.14
CA SER A 32 -37.00 -26.62 -3.25
C SER A 32 -35.67 -26.35 -3.98
N ILE A 33 -35.29 -27.23 -4.91
CA ILE A 33 -34.09 -27.06 -5.73
C ILE A 33 -34.22 -25.87 -6.67
N ARG A 34 -35.35 -25.66 -7.31
CA ARG A 34 -35.59 -24.49 -8.17
C ARG A 34 -35.50 -23.18 -7.40
N LEU A 35 -36.07 -23.14 -6.18
CA LEU A 35 -35.93 -21.97 -5.31
C LEU A 35 -34.47 -21.73 -4.92
N LEU A 36 -33.73 -22.78 -4.58
CA LEU A 36 -32.31 -22.69 -4.29
C LEU A 36 -31.51 -22.22 -5.52
N ALA A 37 -31.81 -22.75 -6.71
CA ALA A 37 -31.19 -22.35 -7.96
C ALA A 37 -31.39 -20.85 -8.25
N SER A 38 -32.65 -20.35 -8.07
CA SER A 38 -32.93 -18.93 -8.28
C SER A 38 -32.14 -18.03 -7.33
N VAL A 39 -32.04 -18.39 -6.04
CA VAL A 39 -31.25 -17.64 -5.04
C VAL A 39 -29.76 -17.67 -5.36
N LEU A 40 -29.23 -18.83 -5.75
CA LEU A 40 -27.82 -18.96 -6.13
C LEU A 40 -27.49 -18.17 -7.40
N GLN A 41 -28.38 -18.17 -8.40
CA GLN A 41 -28.21 -17.36 -9.61
C GLN A 41 -28.29 -15.87 -9.34
N GLU A 42 -29.24 -15.42 -8.52
CA GLU A 42 -29.35 -14.03 -8.10
C GLU A 42 -28.08 -13.57 -7.38
N HIS A 43 -27.59 -14.38 -6.43
CA HIS A 43 -26.35 -14.10 -5.71
C HIS A 43 -25.11 -14.06 -6.61
N LYS A 44 -25.04 -14.97 -7.60
CA LYS A 44 -23.95 -14.99 -8.58
C LYS A 44 -23.99 -13.75 -9.49
N THR A 45 -25.19 -13.33 -9.91
CA THR A 45 -25.39 -12.13 -10.73
C THR A 45 -25.00 -10.86 -9.96
N GLU A 46 -25.45 -10.75 -8.71
CA GLU A 46 -25.10 -9.65 -7.83
C GLU A 46 -23.58 -9.58 -7.55
N SER A 47 -22.97 -10.74 -7.29
CA SER A 47 -21.51 -10.84 -7.09
C SER A 47 -20.74 -10.42 -8.33
N ASN A 48 -21.16 -10.85 -9.52
CA ASN A 48 -20.53 -10.44 -10.78
C ASN A 48 -20.70 -8.94 -11.02
N SER A 49 -21.90 -8.40 -10.81
CA SER A 49 -22.16 -6.96 -10.95
C SER A 49 -21.31 -6.11 -9.99
N MET A 50 -21.09 -6.59 -8.75
CA MET A 50 -20.19 -5.92 -7.81
C MET A 50 -18.73 -6.00 -8.27
N ALA A 51 -18.31 -7.14 -8.84
CA ALA A 51 -16.94 -7.29 -9.37
C ALA A 51 -16.70 -6.37 -10.57
N ASP A 52 -17.66 -6.29 -11.50
CA ASP A 52 -17.60 -5.41 -12.68
C ASP A 52 -17.55 -3.93 -12.23
N ALA A 53 -18.44 -3.52 -11.31
CA ALA A 53 -18.46 -2.16 -10.78
C ALA A 53 -17.15 -1.79 -10.03
N LEU A 54 -16.52 -2.75 -9.37
CA LEU A 54 -15.22 -2.55 -8.73
C LEU A 54 -14.12 -2.36 -9.78
N GLN A 55 -14.13 -3.16 -10.85
CA GLN A 55 -13.18 -3.04 -11.95
C GLN A 55 -13.33 -1.70 -12.67
N ASP A 56 -14.55 -1.28 -13.00
CA ASP A 56 -14.82 0.04 -13.60
C ASP A 56 -14.29 1.18 -12.71
N TYR A 57 -14.47 1.06 -11.40
CA TYR A 57 -13.94 2.04 -10.44
C TYR A 57 -12.41 2.07 -10.44
N GLU A 58 -11.76 0.92 -10.52
CA GLU A 58 -10.29 0.82 -10.58
C GLU A 58 -9.74 1.47 -11.86
N GLU A 59 -10.32 1.15 -13.01
CA GLU A 59 -9.94 1.73 -14.31
C GLU A 59 -10.15 3.26 -14.31
N TYR A 60 -11.25 3.74 -13.72
CA TYR A 60 -11.51 5.17 -13.57
C TYR A 60 -10.44 5.86 -12.71
N VAL A 61 -10.09 5.28 -11.56
CA VAL A 61 -9.08 5.85 -10.66
C VAL A 61 -7.70 5.85 -11.30
N GLU A 62 -7.32 4.79 -12.02
CA GLU A 62 -6.06 4.73 -12.75
C GLU A 62 -5.99 5.79 -13.86
N GLY A 63 -7.05 5.94 -14.65
CA GLY A 63 -7.17 6.98 -15.68
C GLY A 63 -7.05 8.37 -15.09
N TRP A 64 -7.81 8.65 -14.03
CA TRP A 64 -7.77 9.95 -13.33
C TRP A 64 -6.39 10.27 -12.78
N ALA A 65 -5.72 9.29 -12.19
CA ALA A 65 -4.38 9.51 -11.65
C ALA A 65 -3.33 9.75 -12.74
N HIS A 66 -3.46 9.12 -13.91
CA HIS A 66 -2.65 9.43 -15.09
C HIS A 66 -2.88 10.87 -15.56
N GLU A 67 -4.14 11.31 -15.60
CA GLU A 67 -4.48 12.69 -15.95
C GLU A 67 -3.95 13.70 -14.92
N ALA A 68 -3.97 13.36 -13.62
CA ALA A 68 -3.42 14.20 -12.56
C ALA A 68 -1.88 14.31 -12.58
N LYS A 69 -1.17 13.26 -13.01
CA LYS A 69 0.30 13.27 -13.12
C LYS A 69 0.80 14.27 -14.17
N THR A 70 0.07 14.46 -15.26
CA THR A 70 0.46 15.36 -16.35
C THR A 70 0.62 16.81 -15.88
N PRO A 71 -0.39 17.47 -15.26
CA PRO A 71 -0.25 18.82 -14.73
C PRO A 71 0.77 18.91 -13.58
N LEU A 72 0.95 17.84 -12.78
CA LEU A 72 2.00 17.80 -11.76
C LEU A 72 3.41 17.80 -12.37
N SER A 73 3.62 17.05 -13.45
CA SER A 73 4.90 17.06 -14.18
C SER A 73 5.18 18.40 -14.81
N LEU A 74 4.15 19.07 -15.36
CA LEU A 74 4.27 20.45 -15.88
C LEU A 74 4.60 21.43 -14.76
N LEU A 75 3.97 21.31 -13.59
CA LEU A 75 4.28 22.15 -12.42
C LEU A 75 5.73 21.96 -11.98
N THR A 76 6.21 20.70 -11.92
CA THR A 76 7.62 20.39 -11.61
C THR A 76 8.55 21.09 -12.61
N MET A 77 8.30 20.90 -13.91
CA MET A 77 9.13 21.50 -14.96
C MET A 77 9.13 23.04 -14.90
N LEU A 78 8.00 23.67 -14.55
CA LEU A 78 7.92 25.12 -14.38
C LEU A 78 8.72 25.60 -13.17
N LEU A 79 8.64 24.90 -12.05
CA LEU A 79 9.37 25.24 -10.82
C LEU A 79 10.89 25.09 -11.03
N ASP A 80 11.32 24.02 -11.70
CA ASP A 80 12.74 23.76 -11.97
C ASP A 80 13.32 24.75 -12.97
N ASN A 81 12.59 25.09 -14.04
CA ASN A 81 13.10 25.98 -15.11
C ASN A 81 13.00 27.48 -14.78
N ARG A 82 12.19 27.87 -13.79
CA ARG A 82 11.96 29.28 -13.43
C ARG A 82 12.26 29.57 -11.96
N SER A 83 13.09 28.77 -11.35
CA SER A 83 13.52 28.96 -9.96
C SER A 83 14.06 30.35 -9.69
N ASP A 84 14.76 30.93 -10.67
CA ASP A 84 15.33 32.28 -10.58
C ASP A 84 14.30 33.42 -10.58
N GLU A 85 13.08 33.15 -11.08
CA GLU A 85 11.98 34.14 -11.15
C GLU A 85 11.10 34.10 -9.88
N ILE A 86 11.29 33.10 -9.03
CA ILE A 86 10.45 32.85 -7.85
C ILE A 86 11.25 33.14 -6.58
N SER A 87 10.65 33.88 -5.62
CA SER A 87 11.34 34.08 -4.34
C SER A 87 11.53 32.77 -3.58
N PRO A 88 12.67 32.53 -2.89
CA PRO A 88 12.94 31.28 -2.19
C PRO A 88 11.83 30.82 -1.23
N PRO A 89 11.16 31.74 -0.44
CA PRO A 89 10.06 31.32 0.42
C PRO A 89 8.82 30.86 -0.35
N LEU A 90 8.58 31.40 -1.56
CA LEU A 90 7.45 30.98 -2.39
C LEU A 90 7.75 29.67 -3.09
N GLN A 91 8.99 29.47 -3.56
CA GLN A 91 9.43 28.23 -4.16
C GLN A 91 9.29 27.07 -3.17
N ALA A 92 9.77 27.19 -1.93
CA ALA A 92 9.62 26.18 -0.90
C ALA A 92 8.16 25.80 -0.64
N LYS A 93 7.24 26.80 -0.64
CA LYS A 93 5.80 26.52 -0.49
C LYS A 93 5.21 25.79 -1.69
N LEU A 94 5.61 26.13 -2.90
CA LEU A 94 5.13 25.48 -4.12
C LEU A 94 5.66 24.04 -4.21
N ASP A 95 6.92 23.81 -3.86
CA ASP A 95 7.52 22.47 -3.78
C ASP A 95 6.81 21.61 -2.73
N TYR A 96 6.48 22.17 -1.58
CA TYR A 96 5.68 21.47 -0.56
C TYR A 96 4.29 21.08 -1.11
N VAL A 97 3.56 22.00 -1.75
CA VAL A 97 2.24 21.70 -2.32
C VAL A 97 2.34 20.66 -3.44
N ARG A 98 3.35 20.77 -4.31
CA ARG A 98 3.62 19.78 -5.36
C ARG A 98 3.83 18.39 -4.77
N SER A 99 4.73 18.27 -3.77
CA SER A 99 5.03 16.97 -3.13
C SER A 99 3.80 16.38 -2.45
N GLN A 100 2.97 17.21 -1.82
CA GLN A 100 1.73 16.76 -1.19
C GLN A 100 0.73 16.23 -2.23
N LEU A 101 0.54 16.93 -3.35
CA LEU A 101 -0.34 16.47 -4.44
C LEU A 101 0.18 15.17 -5.07
N GLN A 102 1.49 15.06 -5.26
CA GLN A 102 2.12 13.83 -5.77
C GLN A 102 1.88 12.64 -4.84
N GLU A 103 2.00 12.87 -3.54
CA GLU A 103 1.72 11.86 -2.51
C GLU A 103 0.25 11.44 -2.53
N ASP A 104 -0.69 12.39 -2.56
CA ASP A 104 -2.13 12.13 -2.57
C ASP A 104 -2.54 11.30 -3.80
N VAL A 105 -2.04 11.66 -5.00
CA VAL A 105 -2.27 10.89 -6.24
C VAL A 105 -1.69 9.49 -6.13
N THR A 106 -0.49 9.36 -5.57
CA THR A 106 0.17 8.06 -5.39
C THR A 106 -0.61 7.18 -4.40
N GLN A 107 -1.05 7.74 -3.26
CA GLN A 107 -1.88 7.02 -2.29
C GLN A 107 -3.19 6.55 -2.90
N MET A 108 -3.85 7.37 -3.73
CA MET A 108 -5.10 7.04 -4.40
C MET A 108 -4.92 5.86 -5.38
N LEU A 109 -3.84 5.87 -6.18
CA LEU A 109 -3.48 4.76 -7.07
C LEU A 109 -3.28 3.45 -6.31
N TYR A 110 -2.48 3.49 -5.24
CA TYR A 110 -2.23 2.28 -4.46
C TYR A 110 -3.47 1.80 -3.71
N TYR A 111 -4.33 2.72 -3.26
CA TYR A 111 -5.62 2.35 -2.67
C TYR A 111 -6.54 1.63 -3.66
N ALA A 112 -6.60 2.09 -4.91
CA ALA A 112 -7.35 1.41 -5.96
C ALA A 112 -6.77 0.01 -6.25
N ARG A 113 -5.45 -0.09 -6.46
CA ARG A 113 -4.77 -1.38 -6.70
C ARG A 113 -4.94 -2.41 -5.59
N LEU A 114 -4.98 -1.98 -4.33
CA LEU A 114 -5.23 -2.88 -3.21
C LEU A 114 -6.64 -3.49 -3.21
N LYS A 115 -7.57 -2.85 -3.92
CA LYS A 115 -8.94 -3.31 -4.11
C LYS A 115 -9.07 -4.26 -5.30
N SER A 116 -8.12 -4.21 -6.24
CA SER A 116 -8.11 -5.04 -7.43
C SER A 116 -8.10 -6.53 -7.11
N SER A 117 -8.88 -7.28 -7.86
CA SER A 117 -8.89 -8.74 -7.83
C SER A 117 -7.66 -9.34 -8.52
N THR A 118 -7.02 -8.60 -9.43
CA THR A 118 -5.81 -8.99 -10.17
C THR A 118 -4.64 -8.13 -9.75
N LYS A 119 -3.73 -8.71 -8.96
CA LYS A 119 -2.53 -8.02 -8.48
C LYS A 119 -1.33 -8.38 -9.34
N ASP A 120 -0.80 -7.37 -10.01
CA ASP A 120 0.30 -7.50 -10.98
C ASP A 120 1.65 -7.17 -10.33
N TYR A 121 2.02 -7.92 -9.27
CA TYR A 121 3.29 -7.76 -8.59
C TYR A 121 4.42 -8.46 -9.34
N GLN A 122 5.53 -7.74 -9.57
CA GLN A 122 6.74 -8.25 -10.20
C GLN A 122 7.83 -8.44 -9.17
N PHE A 123 7.98 -9.68 -8.70
CA PHE A 123 9.01 -10.02 -7.72
C PHE A 123 10.38 -10.15 -8.38
N GLU A 124 11.34 -9.38 -7.89
CA GLU A 124 12.71 -9.34 -8.37
C GLU A 124 13.71 -9.11 -7.22
N ASP A 125 15.00 -9.33 -7.51
CA ASP A 125 16.07 -8.97 -6.58
C ASP A 125 16.34 -7.47 -6.67
N ILE A 126 16.08 -6.74 -5.57
CA ILE A 126 16.17 -5.29 -5.50
C ILE A 126 17.35 -4.87 -4.64
N ASN A 127 18.25 -4.05 -5.19
CA ASN A 127 19.27 -3.36 -4.42
C ASN A 127 18.62 -2.27 -3.54
N LEU A 128 18.69 -2.44 -2.23
CA LEU A 128 18.05 -1.54 -1.27
C LEU A 128 18.64 -0.13 -1.29
N ASN A 129 19.96 0.02 -1.46
CA ASN A 129 20.58 1.35 -1.53
C ASN A 129 20.09 2.14 -2.73
N GLN A 130 19.96 1.48 -3.89
CA GLN A 130 19.44 2.13 -5.08
C GLN A 130 17.98 2.51 -4.91
N CYS A 131 17.15 1.58 -4.44
CA CYS A 131 15.73 1.81 -4.21
C CYS A 131 15.47 2.93 -3.20
N LEU A 132 16.23 2.95 -2.10
CA LEU A 132 16.17 4.01 -1.08
C LEU A 132 16.65 5.36 -1.66
N GLY A 133 17.73 5.35 -2.46
CA GLY A 133 18.27 6.56 -3.10
C GLY A 133 17.20 7.23 -3.97
N GLU A 134 16.54 6.47 -4.84
CA GLU A 134 15.44 6.96 -5.69
C GLU A 134 14.30 7.57 -4.85
N VAL A 135 13.92 6.91 -3.75
CA VAL A 135 12.89 7.46 -2.84
C VAL A 135 13.34 8.75 -2.16
N LEU A 136 14.59 8.81 -1.68
CA LEU A 136 15.11 10.03 -1.03
C LEU A 136 15.25 11.20 -2.00
N GLU A 137 15.56 10.95 -3.27
CA GLU A 137 15.59 11.97 -4.33
C GLU A 137 14.21 12.61 -4.54
N ASP A 138 13.13 11.82 -4.52
CA ASP A 138 11.75 12.33 -4.64
C ASP A 138 11.38 13.32 -3.50
N TYR A 139 11.98 13.16 -2.33
CA TYR A 139 11.75 14.02 -1.15
C TYR A 139 12.90 15.01 -0.87
N ALA A 140 13.93 15.07 -1.72
CA ALA A 140 15.13 15.89 -1.48
C ALA A 140 14.83 17.35 -1.12
N PRO A 141 13.94 18.09 -1.82
CA PRO A 141 13.65 19.48 -1.46
C PRO A 141 13.10 19.63 -0.03
N LEU A 142 12.25 18.71 0.42
CA LEU A 142 11.66 18.75 1.76
C LEU A 142 12.66 18.32 2.85
N LEU A 143 13.53 17.37 2.54
CA LEU A 143 14.60 16.92 3.43
C LEU A 143 15.64 18.03 3.64
N GLU A 144 16.00 18.75 2.57
CA GLU A 144 16.93 19.89 2.61
C GLU A 144 16.33 21.09 3.36
N GLU A 145 15.06 21.47 3.06
CA GLU A 145 14.36 22.55 3.77
C GLU A 145 14.37 22.34 5.28
N LYS A 146 14.12 21.10 5.72
CA LYS A 146 14.11 20.74 7.14
C LYS A 146 15.47 20.36 7.71
N GLN A 147 16.52 20.40 6.91
CA GLN A 147 17.90 20.04 7.32
C GLN A 147 17.98 18.62 7.92
N PHE A 148 17.32 17.65 7.25
CA PHE A 148 17.36 16.25 7.68
C PHE A 148 18.77 15.65 7.61
N VAL A 149 19.17 14.96 8.67
CA VAL A 149 20.37 14.13 8.67
C VAL A 149 19.96 12.69 8.32
N ILE A 150 20.46 12.19 7.19
CA ILE A 150 20.21 10.81 6.75
C ILE A 150 21.40 9.93 7.13
N LEU A 151 21.17 8.98 8.03
CA LEU A 151 22.15 7.98 8.43
C LEU A 151 21.86 6.65 7.72
N ASN A 152 22.32 6.53 6.49
CA ASN A 152 22.20 5.28 5.74
C ASN A 152 23.34 4.33 6.16
N LYS A 153 22.97 3.21 6.82
CA LYS A 153 23.89 2.15 7.26
C LYS A 153 23.78 0.89 6.40
N LEU A 154 23.06 0.97 5.27
CA LEU A 154 22.97 -0.12 4.31
C LEU A 154 24.32 -0.27 3.58
N GLN A 155 24.68 -1.50 3.28
CA GLN A 155 25.85 -1.82 2.43
C GLN A 155 25.36 -2.23 1.03
N SER A 156 25.55 -3.49 0.65
CA SER A 156 25.14 -4.02 -0.66
C SER A 156 23.99 -5.01 -0.51
N GLU A 157 23.00 -4.61 0.29
CA GLU A 157 21.86 -5.50 0.58
C GLU A 157 20.92 -5.57 -0.60
N THR A 158 20.49 -6.81 -0.88
CA THR A 158 19.48 -7.14 -1.88
C THR A 158 18.33 -7.88 -1.21
N VAL A 159 17.09 -7.54 -1.57
CA VAL A 159 15.87 -8.20 -1.09
C VAL A 159 15.03 -8.64 -2.27
N TYR A 160 14.31 -9.77 -2.13
CA TYR A 160 13.41 -10.28 -3.14
C TYR A 160 11.98 -9.82 -2.86
N THR A 161 11.47 -8.88 -3.66
CA THR A 161 10.13 -8.31 -3.51
C THR A 161 9.70 -7.56 -4.78
N ASP A 162 8.53 -6.90 -4.77
CA ASP A 162 8.10 -5.98 -5.82
C ASP A 162 8.71 -4.58 -5.60
N ARG A 163 9.41 -4.06 -6.64
CA ARG A 163 10.10 -2.77 -6.57
C ARG A 163 9.15 -1.60 -6.30
N ARG A 164 8.03 -1.56 -7.01
CA ARG A 164 7.07 -0.46 -6.89
C ARG A 164 6.40 -0.45 -5.52
N GLY A 165 6.04 -1.63 -5.01
CA GLY A 165 5.49 -1.79 -3.67
C GLY A 165 6.47 -1.38 -2.58
N LEU A 166 7.76 -1.74 -2.72
CA LEU A 166 8.81 -1.35 -1.78
C LEU A 166 9.06 0.17 -1.80
N GLN A 167 9.17 0.78 -3.00
CA GLN A 167 9.32 2.24 -3.16
C GLN A 167 8.15 2.99 -2.53
N PHE A 168 6.93 2.52 -2.75
CA PHE A 168 5.74 3.10 -2.11
C PHE A 168 5.82 3.03 -0.59
N MET A 169 6.14 1.86 -0.02
CA MET A 169 6.25 1.70 1.44
C MET A 169 7.33 2.63 2.02
N LEU A 170 8.50 2.66 1.41
CA LEU A 170 9.60 3.54 1.86
C LEU A 170 9.22 5.02 1.73
N GLY A 171 8.59 5.42 0.62
CA GLY A 171 8.11 6.79 0.41
C GLY A 171 7.13 7.23 1.49
N GLN A 172 6.15 6.39 1.86
CA GLN A 172 5.21 6.69 2.93
C GLN A 172 5.88 6.81 4.32
N ILE A 173 6.92 6.00 4.57
CA ILE A 173 7.69 6.07 5.81
C ILE A 173 8.51 7.36 5.86
N VAL A 174 9.19 7.73 4.77
CA VAL A 174 9.96 8.98 4.65
C VAL A 174 9.05 10.20 4.78
N SER A 175 7.90 10.22 4.08
CA SER A 175 6.89 11.28 4.19
C SER A 175 6.42 11.47 5.64
N ASN A 176 6.13 10.38 6.35
CA ASN A 176 5.76 10.45 7.76
C ASN A 176 6.90 11.00 8.63
N ALA A 177 8.15 10.59 8.42
CA ALA A 177 9.31 11.12 9.12
C ALA A 177 9.45 12.65 8.92
N ILE A 178 9.26 13.13 7.70
CA ILE A 178 9.26 14.56 7.36
C ILE A 178 8.11 15.30 8.06
N LYS A 179 6.90 14.74 8.01
CA LYS A 179 5.69 15.34 8.57
C LYS A 179 5.74 15.49 10.08
N TYR A 180 6.28 14.48 10.76
CA TYR A 180 6.32 14.40 12.22
C TYR A 180 7.71 14.68 12.81
N SER A 181 8.58 15.36 12.04
CA SER A 181 9.94 15.68 12.43
C SER A 181 10.02 16.64 13.63
N SER A 182 11.14 16.56 14.34
CA SER A 182 11.59 17.48 15.38
C SER A 182 12.44 18.63 14.80
N ASP A 183 12.98 19.50 15.66
CA ASP A 183 13.82 20.65 15.25
C ASP A 183 15.19 20.23 14.65
N SER A 184 15.70 19.06 15.01
CA SER A 184 16.95 18.50 14.46
C SER A 184 16.66 17.09 13.93
N PRO A 185 16.01 17.00 12.77
CA PRO A 185 15.47 15.75 12.28
C PRO A 185 16.54 14.81 11.75
N MET A 186 16.39 13.54 12.10
CA MET A 186 17.29 12.47 11.69
C MET A 186 16.50 11.26 11.24
N LEU A 187 16.93 10.64 10.15
CA LEU A 187 16.41 9.37 9.67
C LEU A 187 17.56 8.35 9.61
N THR A 188 17.42 7.25 10.32
CA THR A 188 18.41 6.17 10.35
C THR A 188 17.85 4.96 9.63
N ILE A 189 18.56 4.46 8.64
CA ILE A 189 18.23 3.26 7.90
C ILE A 189 19.29 2.21 8.14
N SER A 190 18.89 1.01 8.53
CA SER A 190 19.82 -0.10 8.80
C SER A 190 19.17 -1.44 8.49
N MET A 191 20.02 -2.43 8.23
CA MET A 191 19.59 -3.80 7.98
C MET A 191 20.30 -4.77 8.91
N ILE A 192 19.58 -5.80 9.34
CA ILE A 192 20.09 -6.91 10.12
C ILE A 192 19.73 -8.19 9.39
N HIS A 193 20.72 -9.06 9.19
CA HIS A 193 20.53 -10.37 8.59
C HIS A 193 20.33 -11.43 9.68
N SER A 194 19.25 -12.20 9.57
CA SER A 194 19.02 -13.38 10.40
C SER A 194 18.97 -14.65 9.54
N GLU A 195 18.88 -15.80 10.16
CA GLU A 195 18.75 -17.06 9.44
C GLU A 195 17.41 -17.19 8.67
N THR A 196 16.36 -16.54 9.15
CA THR A 196 15.00 -16.69 8.62
C THR A 196 14.51 -15.49 7.81
N ALA A 197 15.10 -14.30 8.04
CA ALA A 197 14.66 -13.08 7.39
C ALA A 197 15.79 -12.04 7.34
N ASP A 198 15.74 -11.18 6.36
CA ASP A 198 16.46 -9.92 6.32
C ASP A 198 15.55 -8.83 6.88
N VAL A 199 16.06 -8.00 7.79
CA VAL A 199 15.26 -7.10 8.62
C VAL A 199 15.70 -5.66 8.38
N LEU A 200 14.94 -4.93 7.58
CA LEU A 200 15.14 -3.50 7.33
C LEU A 200 14.48 -2.68 8.44
N SER A 201 15.23 -1.76 9.01
CA SER A 201 14.77 -0.82 10.02
C SER A 201 14.90 0.61 9.51
N VAL A 202 13.81 1.37 9.57
CA VAL A 202 13.76 2.80 9.29
C VAL A 202 13.27 3.51 10.54
N GLU A 203 14.10 4.40 11.09
CA GLU A 203 13.88 5.04 12.40
C GLU A 203 14.09 6.54 12.29
N ASP A 204 13.11 7.34 12.68
CA ASP A 204 13.21 8.78 12.85
C ASP A 204 13.33 9.17 14.34
N ASN A 205 13.82 10.39 14.60
CA ASN A 205 13.87 10.99 15.91
C ASN A 205 12.78 12.04 16.14
N GLY A 206 11.65 11.93 15.43
CA GLY A 206 10.53 12.88 15.51
C GLY A 206 9.73 12.81 16.80
N ILE A 207 8.51 13.33 16.77
CA ILE A 207 7.65 13.40 17.95
C ILE A 207 7.22 12.03 18.50
N GLY A 208 7.33 10.98 17.68
CA GLY A 208 6.89 9.63 18.03
C GLY A 208 5.38 9.48 18.19
N VAL A 209 4.95 8.32 18.66
CA VAL A 209 3.55 7.94 18.86
C VAL A 209 3.31 7.58 20.31
N LYS A 210 2.18 8.01 20.87
CA LYS A 210 1.79 7.67 22.24
C LYS A 210 1.53 6.17 22.35
N LYS A 211 1.86 5.58 23.52
CA LYS A 211 1.78 4.13 23.73
C LYS A 211 0.39 3.53 23.45
N TYR A 212 -0.67 4.28 23.78
CA TYR A 212 -2.05 3.83 23.58
C TYR A 212 -2.51 3.95 22.12
N ASP A 213 -1.85 4.77 21.29
CA ASP A 213 -2.13 4.96 19.88
C ASP A 213 -1.39 3.92 18.99
N LEU A 214 -0.25 3.41 19.46
CA LEU A 214 0.63 2.53 18.70
C LEU A 214 -0.08 1.28 18.13
N PRO A 215 -1.02 0.61 18.80
CA PRO A 215 -1.76 -0.52 18.22
C PRO A 215 -2.66 -0.15 17.03
N TYR A 216 -2.98 1.12 16.86
CA TYR A 216 -3.97 1.60 15.89
C TYR A 216 -3.37 2.30 14.67
N ILE A 217 -2.05 2.54 14.64
CA ILE A 217 -1.37 3.32 13.58
C ILE A 217 -1.54 2.75 12.17
N PHE A 218 -1.81 1.46 12.05
CA PHE A 218 -2.08 0.79 10.78
C PHE A 218 -3.57 0.68 10.45
N GLN A 219 -4.46 1.24 11.27
CA GLN A 219 -5.90 1.25 10.98
C GLN A 219 -6.24 2.37 10.00
N LYS A 220 -7.20 2.09 9.10
CA LYS A 220 -7.65 3.05 8.10
C LYS A 220 -8.25 4.29 8.75
N GLY A 221 -7.73 5.48 8.38
CA GLY A 221 -8.22 6.76 8.87
C GLY A 221 -7.73 7.14 10.27
N PHE A 222 -6.81 6.36 10.85
CA PHE A 222 -6.24 6.70 12.15
C PHE A 222 -5.19 7.82 12.02
N THR A 223 -5.37 8.91 12.76
CA THR A 223 -4.49 10.10 12.71
C THR A 223 -3.82 10.42 14.04
N GLY A 224 -4.15 9.69 15.11
CA GLY A 224 -3.71 9.99 16.49
C GLY A 224 -4.27 11.32 17.02
N ASP A 225 -4.02 11.60 18.27
CA ASP A 225 -4.29 12.92 18.89
C ASP A 225 -3.23 13.94 18.47
N SER A 226 -3.17 14.30 17.18
CA SER A 226 -2.33 15.43 16.78
C SER A 226 -3.02 16.73 17.21
N THR A 227 -2.53 17.33 18.29
CA THR A 227 -2.99 18.63 18.78
C THR A 227 -2.71 19.79 17.80
N ASP A 228 -1.96 19.54 16.75
CA ASP A 228 -1.68 20.52 15.71
C ASP A 228 -2.63 20.34 14.52
N SER A 229 -3.73 21.12 14.55
CA SER A 229 -4.76 21.16 13.49
C SER A 229 -4.21 21.58 12.11
N ARG A 230 -2.96 22.03 12.01
CA ARG A 230 -2.26 22.37 10.78
C ARG A 230 -1.72 21.16 10.03
N LYS A 231 -1.53 20.02 10.70
CA LYS A 231 -1.07 18.77 10.08
C LYS A 231 -2.25 17.86 9.78
N LYS A 232 -3.06 18.21 8.77
CA LYS A 232 -4.15 17.34 8.30
C LYS A 232 -3.55 16.03 7.76
N ALA A 233 -3.65 14.97 8.56
CA ALA A 233 -3.30 13.61 8.13
C ALA A 233 -4.57 12.90 7.67
N THR A 234 -4.51 12.19 6.55
CA THR A 234 -5.62 11.35 6.05
C THR A 234 -5.76 10.05 6.85
N GLY A 235 -4.70 9.64 7.55
CA GLY A 235 -4.62 8.35 8.24
C GLY A 235 -4.63 7.15 7.29
N ILE A 236 -4.31 7.36 6.01
CA ILE A 236 -4.33 6.33 4.97
C ILE A 236 -2.92 5.78 4.71
N GLY A 237 -1.86 6.58 4.83
CA GLY A 237 -0.51 6.20 4.45
C GLY A 237 0.00 4.92 5.11
N LEU A 238 0.06 4.85 6.46
CA LEU A 238 0.51 3.64 7.16
C LEU A 238 -0.44 2.45 7.00
N TYR A 239 -1.75 2.69 6.84
CA TYR A 239 -2.69 1.64 6.48
C TYR A 239 -2.34 1.00 5.14
N LEU A 240 -2.00 1.82 4.13
CA LEU A 240 -1.58 1.33 2.80
C LEU A 240 -0.23 0.59 2.88
N VAL A 241 0.73 1.09 3.67
CA VAL A 241 2.00 0.41 3.92
C VAL A 241 1.76 -0.99 4.50
N LYS A 242 0.86 -1.12 5.49
CA LYS A 242 0.51 -2.42 6.07
C LYS A 242 -0.13 -3.35 5.05
N LYS A 243 -1.08 -2.86 4.27
CA LYS A 243 -1.75 -3.63 3.22
C LYS A 243 -0.79 -4.07 2.13
N MET A 244 0.10 -3.19 1.67
CA MET A 244 1.13 -3.53 0.70
C MET A 244 2.08 -4.61 1.24
N ALA A 245 2.51 -4.48 2.49
CA ALA A 245 3.35 -5.49 3.12
C ALA A 245 2.64 -6.85 3.20
N ASP A 246 1.35 -6.87 3.58
CA ASP A 246 0.55 -8.10 3.64
C ASP A 246 0.45 -8.76 2.24
N ASP A 247 0.22 -7.98 1.19
CA ASP A 247 0.15 -8.46 -0.18
C ASP A 247 1.49 -9.02 -0.69
N LEU A 248 2.60 -8.41 -0.29
CA LEU A 248 3.95 -8.87 -0.63
C LEU A 248 4.49 -9.96 0.32
N ASN A 249 3.66 -10.47 1.25
CA ASN A 249 4.05 -11.43 2.29
C ASN A 249 5.21 -10.94 3.18
N LEU A 250 5.28 -9.63 3.43
CA LEU A 250 6.24 -9.02 4.32
C LEU A 250 5.60 -8.79 5.70
N ARG A 251 6.35 -9.06 6.76
CA ARG A 251 5.92 -8.71 8.12
C ARG A 251 6.38 -7.31 8.46
N LEU A 252 5.46 -6.50 9.03
CA LEU A 252 5.76 -5.17 9.56
C LEU A 252 5.61 -5.16 11.07
N GLU A 253 6.54 -4.48 11.72
CA GLU A 253 6.46 -4.11 13.13
C GLU A 253 6.74 -2.62 13.28
N ALA A 254 6.16 -2.01 14.30
CA ALA A 254 6.41 -0.62 14.65
C ALA A 254 6.75 -0.49 16.13
N ALA A 255 7.69 0.38 16.43
CA ALA A 255 8.05 0.75 17.77
C ALA A 255 8.13 2.27 17.87
N SER A 256 7.71 2.84 19.00
CA SER A 256 7.78 4.27 19.22
C SER A 256 7.85 4.60 20.69
N GLN A 257 8.49 5.72 20.97
CA GLN A 257 8.43 6.38 22.26
C GLN A 257 8.09 7.85 22.04
N TRP A 258 7.01 8.32 22.65
CA TRP A 258 6.59 9.72 22.58
C TRP A 258 7.75 10.67 22.95
N GLY A 259 8.00 11.64 22.09
CA GLY A 259 9.11 12.61 22.23
C GLY A 259 10.50 12.08 21.87
N LYS A 260 10.63 10.84 21.35
CA LYS A 260 11.94 10.27 20.99
C LYS A 260 12.03 9.74 19.56
N GLY A 261 10.88 9.51 18.91
CA GLY A 261 10.85 9.06 17.55
C GLY A 261 9.96 7.84 17.28
N PHE A 262 10.00 7.42 16.02
CA PHE A 262 9.21 6.32 15.49
C PHE A 262 10.08 5.40 14.65
N LYS A 263 9.83 4.12 14.72
CA LYS A 263 10.58 3.08 14.02
C LYS A 263 9.63 2.11 13.35
N ILE A 264 9.86 1.86 12.06
CA ILE A 264 9.23 0.75 11.31
C ILE A 264 10.29 -0.28 10.98
N VAL A 265 9.90 -1.54 11.11
CA VAL A 265 10.72 -2.71 10.81
C VAL A 265 10.01 -3.56 9.77
N ILE A 266 10.67 -3.82 8.66
CA ILE A 266 10.17 -4.64 7.54
C ILE A 266 10.98 -5.93 7.51
N PHE A 267 10.31 -7.07 7.60
CA PHE A 267 10.93 -8.39 7.54
C PHE A 267 10.73 -8.99 6.15
N PHE A 268 11.82 -9.23 5.45
CA PHE A 268 11.86 -9.94 4.17
C PHE A 268 12.18 -11.41 4.45
N PRO A 269 11.23 -12.34 4.26
CA PRO A 269 11.48 -13.76 4.53
C PRO A 269 12.52 -14.31 3.55
N LYS A 270 13.51 -15.04 4.05
CA LYS A 270 14.44 -15.78 3.20
C LYS A 270 13.73 -16.98 2.62
N LEU A 271 13.69 -17.08 1.29
CA LEU A 271 13.23 -18.29 0.64
C LEU A 271 14.17 -19.43 1.08
N ARG A 272 13.65 -20.41 1.80
CA ARG A 272 14.41 -21.64 2.05
C ARG A 272 14.71 -22.23 0.68
N SER A 273 15.98 -22.22 0.27
CA SER A 273 16.41 -23.08 -0.82
C SER A 273 16.11 -24.50 -0.37
N ASN A 274 15.03 -25.09 -0.92
CA ASN A 274 14.85 -26.53 -0.83
C ASN A 274 16.07 -27.12 -1.54
N GLY A 275 17.09 -27.46 -0.73
CA GLY A 275 18.25 -28.20 -1.20
C GLY A 275 17.73 -29.47 -1.84
N GLY A 276 17.74 -29.47 -3.18
CA GLY A 276 17.51 -30.67 -3.95
C GLY A 276 18.52 -31.74 -3.47
N LYS A 277 17.99 -32.82 -2.96
CA LYS A 277 18.68 -34.11 -2.93
C LYS A 277 18.30 -34.84 -4.20
#